data_c5db941055d96179b059721d95a27e74
#
_entry.id   c5db941055d96179b059721d95a27e74
#
_cell.length_a   1.000
_cell.length_b   1.000
_cell.length_c   1.000
_cell.angle_alpha   90.00
_cell.angle_beta   90.00
_cell.angle_gamma   90.00
#
_symmetry.space_group_name_H-M   'P 1'
#
loop_
_entity.id
_entity.type
_entity.pdbx_description
1 polymer ?
#
loop_
_entity_poly.entity_id
_entity_poly.type
_entity_poly.pdbx_seq_one_letter_code
_entity_poly.pdbx_strand_id
1 'polypeptide(L)'
;MTQPTTRTTFKDYCKRKLGHPVIELNLDDDQIEDTIDDAVTYWQEYHFDGTHPEFVKKQITASTQLVSSQSGTFSAGETIEGGTSGIRATINDYISSNTTIRYSKPITKNNANAIAKGDGNTYYTDTTTTWTASETITGLTSGATATVHSSTSQTLGDIDNHYISLDESYIGITGVIPLTENLSGSTNMFSVNYQY
;
A
#
# COMPACT_ATOMS: atom_id res chain seq x y z
N MET A 1 -24.26 -15.16 35.68
CA MET A 1 -23.47 -14.13 35.02
C MET A 1 -23.24 -14.59 33.58
N THR A 2 -23.70 -13.84 32.61
CA THR A 2 -23.42 -14.13 31.20
C THR A 2 -21.95 -13.89 30.92
N GLN A 3 -21.29 -14.85 30.29
CA GLN A 3 -19.93 -14.65 29.80
C GLN A 3 -19.90 -13.53 28.77
N PRO A 4 -18.86 -12.68 28.75
CA PRO A 4 -18.75 -11.64 27.73
C PRO A 4 -18.56 -12.27 26.35
N THR A 5 -19.35 -11.80 25.37
CA THR A 5 -19.33 -12.30 24.00
C THR A 5 -18.82 -11.25 23.01
N THR A 6 -18.68 -10.01 23.45
CA THR A 6 -18.17 -8.91 22.65
C THR A 6 -17.10 -8.15 23.43
N ARG A 7 -16.25 -7.39 22.73
CA ARG A 7 -15.23 -6.55 23.34
C ARG A 7 -15.82 -5.56 24.35
N THR A 8 -16.94 -4.93 24.03
CA THR A 8 -17.65 -4.01 24.93
C THR A 8 -18.13 -4.71 26.20
N THR A 9 -18.77 -5.88 26.09
CA THR A 9 -19.21 -6.65 27.26
C THR A 9 -18.04 -7.18 28.09
N PHE A 10 -16.89 -7.38 27.48
CA PHE A 10 -15.66 -7.76 28.18
C PHE A 10 -15.08 -6.58 28.96
N LYS A 11 -15.04 -5.37 28.41
CA LYS A 11 -14.68 -4.15 29.16
C LYS A 11 -15.56 -3.96 30.39
N ASP A 12 -16.87 -4.05 30.22
CA ASP A 12 -17.83 -3.94 31.35
C ASP A 12 -17.60 -5.03 32.39
N TYR A 13 -17.25 -6.24 31.97
CA TYR A 13 -16.89 -7.31 32.86
C TYR A 13 -15.63 -6.98 33.67
N CYS A 14 -14.59 -6.47 33.03
CA CYS A 14 -13.36 -6.03 33.69
C CYS A 14 -13.63 -4.91 34.71
N LYS A 15 -14.38 -3.87 34.30
CA LYS A 15 -14.78 -2.78 35.20
C LYS A 15 -15.52 -3.29 36.42
N ARG A 16 -16.46 -4.23 36.24
CA ARG A 16 -17.20 -4.84 37.38
C ARG A 16 -16.29 -5.66 38.30
N LYS A 17 -15.27 -6.32 37.77
CA LYS A 17 -14.27 -7.04 38.56
C LYS A 17 -13.43 -6.10 39.42
N LEU A 18 -13.20 -4.87 38.96
CA LEU A 18 -12.51 -3.82 39.71
C LEU A 18 -13.40 -3.08 40.69
N GLY A 19 -14.72 -3.40 40.74
CA GLY A 19 -15.66 -2.86 41.71
C GLY A 19 -16.63 -1.80 41.18
N HIS A 20 -16.60 -1.50 39.88
CA HIS A 20 -17.58 -0.61 39.27
C HIS A 20 -19.02 -1.20 39.37
N PRO A 21 -20.09 -0.43 39.62
CA PRO A 21 -20.13 1.02 39.81
C PRO A 21 -19.99 1.48 41.30
N VAL A 22 -19.76 0.55 42.24
CA VAL A 22 -19.64 0.88 43.65
C VAL A 22 -18.38 1.71 43.92
N ILE A 23 -17.30 1.38 43.24
CA ILE A 23 -16.05 2.14 43.24
C ILE A 23 -15.98 2.95 41.95
N GLU A 24 -15.77 4.26 42.08
CA GLU A 24 -15.50 5.11 40.92
C GLU A 24 -14.11 4.80 40.39
N LEU A 25 -14.06 4.29 39.15
CA LEU A 25 -12.82 3.98 38.48
C LEU A 25 -12.43 5.17 37.56
N ASN A 26 -11.34 5.83 37.89
CA ASN A 26 -10.81 6.95 37.11
C ASN A 26 -9.92 6.42 36.00
N LEU A 27 -10.50 5.63 35.09
CA LEU A 27 -9.86 5.04 33.91
C LEU A 27 -10.63 5.45 32.67
N ASP A 28 -9.90 5.89 31.65
CA ASP A 28 -10.48 6.12 30.34
C ASP A 28 -10.74 4.80 29.61
N ASP A 29 -11.73 4.82 28.72
CA ASP A 29 -12.08 3.64 27.91
C ASP A 29 -10.93 3.19 27.02
N ASP A 30 -10.14 4.14 26.48
CA ASP A 30 -8.97 3.87 25.64
C ASP A 30 -7.87 3.15 26.41
N GLN A 31 -7.63 3.51 27.69
CA GLN A 31 -6.65 2.82 28.54
C GLN A 31 -7.03 1.36 28.82
N ILE A 32 -8.32 1.08 28.89
CA ILE A 32 -8.83 -0.29 29.07
C ILE A 32 -8.66 -1.08 27.77
N GLU A 33 -8.91 -0.45 26.60
CA GLU A 33 -8.69 -1.07 25.29
C GLU A 33 -7.24 -1.45 25.09
N ASP A 34 -6.30 -0.52 25.35
CA ASP A 34 -4.86 -0.76 25.24
C ASP A 34 -4.41 -1.94 26.12
N THR A 35 -4.91 -1.99 27.36
CA THR A 35 -4.61 -3.10 28.29
C THR A 35 -5.16 -4.44 27.81
N ILE A 36 -6.32 -4.43 27.15
CA ILE A 36 -6.91 -5.64 26.57
C ILE A 36 -6.08 -6.11 25.38
N ASP A 37 -5.64 -5.18 24.51
CA ASP A 37 -4.81 -5.50 23.35
C ASP A 37 -3.45 -6.06 23.76
N ASP A 38 -2.80 -5.48 24.76
CA ASP A 38 -1.57 -5.99 25.34
C ASP A 38 -1.76 -7.41 25.91
N ALA A 39 -2.84 -7.64 26.64
CA ALA A 39 -3.13 -8.95 27.22
C ALA A 39 -3.43 -10.02 26.14
N VAL A 40 -4.15 -9.65 25.07
CA VAL A 40 -4.43 -10.54 23.94
C VAL A 40 -3.14 -10.86 23.18
N THR A 41 -2.30 -9.84 22.89
CA THR A 41 -1.01 -10.02 22.23
C THR A 41 -0.10 -10.93 23.04
N TYR A 42 0.00 -10.70 24.35
CA TYR A 42 0.76 -11.57 25.25
C TYR A 42 0.27 -13.01 25.21
N TRP A 43 -1.06 -13.21 25.26
CA TRP A 43 -1.64 -14.56 25.19
C TRP A 43 -1.32 -15.23 23.84
N GLN A 44 -1.42 -14.52 22.76
CA GLN A 44 -1.13 -15.02 21.40
C GLN A 44 0.33 -15.42 21.23
N GLU A 45 1.25 -14.65 21.81
CA GLU A 45 2.70 -14.93 21.73
C GLU A 45 3.13 -16.17 22.54
N TYR A 46 2.49 -16.39 23.70
CA TYR A 46 2.95 -17.39 24.64
C TYR A 46 2.09 -18.67 24.71
N HIS A 47 0.93 -18.69 24.06
CA HIS A 47 0.08 -19.88 24.06
C HIS A 47 0.12 -20.59 22.70
N PHE A 48 0.31 -21.92 22.75
CA PHE A 48 0.39 -22.76 21.55
C PHE A 48 -0.84 -22.64 20.64
N ASP A 49 -2.03 -22.48 21.20
CA ASP A 49 -3.30 -22.32 20.49
C ASP A 49 -3.69 -20.83 20.28
N GLY A 50 -2.80 -19.89 20.60
CA GLY A 50 -3.04 -18.45 20.48
C GLY A 50 -3.05 -17.95 19.06
N THR A 51 -2.34 -18.65 18.17
CA THR A 51 -2.23 -18.34 16.75
C THR A 51 -2.36 -19.60 15.90
N HIS A 52 -2.80 -19.41 14.67
CA HIS A 52 -2.76 -20.50 13.70
C HIS A 52 -2.19 -19.98 12.36
N PRO A 53 -1.42 -20.82 11.62
CA PRO A 53 -0.87 -20.41 10.34
C PRO A 53 -1.98 -20.29 9.28
N GLU A 54 -1.98 -19.19 8.54
CA GLU A 54 -2.91 -18.92 7.46
C GLU A 54 -2.17 -18.45 6.20
N PHE A 55 -2.69 -18.81 5.04
CA PHE A 55 -2.19 -18.31 3.75
C PHE A 55 -3.03 -17.13 3.29
N VAL A 56 -2.41 -15.97 3.22
CA VAL A 56 -3.05 -14.74 2.76
C VAL A 56 -2.58 -14.39 1.37
N LYS A 57 -3.52 -14.18 0.46
CA LYS A 57 -3.23 -13.68 -0.89
C LYS A 57 -3.38 -12.17 -0.91
N LYS A 58 -2.29 -11.45 -1.10
CA LYS A 58 -2.27 -10.00 -1.29
C LYS A 58 -1.89 -9.67 -2.72
N GLN A 59 -2.70 -8.87 -3.39
CA GLN A 59 -2.36 -8.33 -4.70
C GLN A 59 -1.50 -7.07 -4.50
N ILE A 60 -0.31 -7.06 -5.10
CA ILE A 60 0.56 -5.89 -5.12
C ILE A 60 -0.04 -4.86 -6.07
N THR A 61 -0.21 -3.64 -5.61
CA THR A 61 -0.83 -2.56 -6.35
C THR A 61 0.21 -1.62 -6.97
N ALA A 62 -0.08 -1.13 -8.17
CA ALA A 62 0.65 -0.02 -8.79
C ALA A 62 0.14 1.32 -8.24
N SER A 63 0.95 2.34 -8.33
CA SER A 63 0.55 3.71 -8.02
C SER A 63 -0.48 4.22 -9.03
N THR A 64 -1.38 5.07 -8.59
CA THR A 64 -2.45 5.62 -9.43
C THR A 64 -2.50 7.15 -9.37
N GLN A 65 -2.86 7.75 -10.50
CA GLN A 65 -3.11 9.18 -10.62
C GLN A 65 -4.37 9.44 -11.43
N LEU A 66 -5.28 10.25 -10.90
CA LEU A 66 -6.42 10.73 -11.67
C LEU A 66 -5.98 11.80 -12.67
N VAL A 67 -6.47 11.68 -13.90
CA VAL A 67 -6.19 12.60 -14.99
C VAL A 67 -7.47 12.99 -15.73
N SER A 68 -7.38 14.04 -16.50
CA SER A 68 -8.45 14.53 -17.38
C SER A 68 -7.88 14.88 -18.77
N SER A 69 -8.75 15.22 -19.72
CA SER A 69 -8.36 15.77 -21.01
C SER A 69 -7.31 14.94 -21.75
N GLN A 70 -7.49 13.61 -21.77
CA GLN A 70 -6.58 12.74 -22.51
C GLN A 70 -6.69 12.99 -24.00
N SER A 71 -5.53 13.04 -24.66
CA SER A 71 -5.37 13.06 -26.11
C SER A 71 -4.36 11.99 -26.54
N GLY A 72 -4.70 11.21 -27.54
CA GLY A 72 -3.89 10.04 -27.93
C GLY A 72 -4.10 8.84 -27.02
N THR A 73 -3.30 7.79 -27.25
CA THR A 73 -3.34 6.53 -26.46
C THR A 73 -1.97 6.26 -25.90
N PHE A 74 -1.88 6.12 -24.60
CA PHE A 74 -0.67 5.70 -23.92
C PHE A 74 -0.34 4.25 -24.21
N SER A 75 0.94 3.96 -24.40
CA SER A 75 1.43 2.59 -24.57
C SER A 75 1.88 2.02 -23.23
N ALA A 76 1.42 0.81 -22.89
CA ALA A 76 1.87 0.14 -21.68
C ALA A 76 3.41 -0.05 -21.68
N GLY A 77 4.05 0.24 -20.55
CA GLY A 77 5.50 0.17 -20.41
C GLY A 77 6.27 1.39 -20.90
N GLU A 78 5.61 2.40 -21.51
CA GLU A 78 6.30 3.64 -21.90
C GLU A 78 6.61 4.53 -20.67
N THR A 79 7.59 5.41 -20.86
CA THR A 79 7.89 6.45 -19.87
C THR A 79 6.96 7.64 -20.10
N ILE A 80 6.31 8.09 -19.03
CA ILE A 80 5.54 9.33 -18.99
C ILE A 80 6.31 10.39 -18.23
N GLU A 81 6.16 11.66 -18.63
CA GLU A 81 6.85 12.80 -17.99
C GLU A 81 5.86 13.94 -17.73
N GLY A 82 5.94 14.51 -16.52
CA GLY A 82 5.21 15.71 -16.15
C GLY A 82 5.90 16.96 -16.68
N GLY A 83 5.14 17.83 -17.38
CA GLY A 83 5.69 19.00 -18.05
C GLY A 83 6.22 20.07 -17.08
N THR A 84 5.69 20.16 -15.86
CA THR A 84 6.10 21.15 -14.85
C THR A 84 7.00 20.55 -13.79
N SER A 85 6.61 19.41 -13.23
CA SER A 85 7.35 18.73 -12.17
C SER A 85 8.61 18.03 -12.69
N GLY A 86 8.63 17.64 -13.98
CA GLY A 86 9.69 16.82 -14.56
C GLY A 86 9.77 15.40 -13.98
N ILE A 87 8.74 14.98 -13.23
CA ILE A 87 8.65 13.62 -12.70
C ILE A 87 8.38 12.67 -13.86
N ARG A 88 9.17 11.60 -13.92
CA ARG A 88 9.00 10.50 -14.86
C ARG A 88 8.52 9.25 -14.13
N ALA A 89 7.71 8.47 -14.81
CA ALA A 89 7.29 7.16 -14.33
C ALA A 89 7.06 6.22 -15.52
N THR A 90 7.00 4.92 -15.24
CA THR A 90 6.59 3.93 -16.24
C THR A 90 5.09 3.70 -16.13
N ILE A 91 4.37 3.92 -17.22
CA ILE A 91 2.93 3.65 -17.26
C ILE A 91 2.70 2.14 -17.33
N ASN A 92 1.85 1.61 -16.47
CA ASN A 92 1.44 0.22 -16.51
C ASN A 92 0.17 0.06 -17.33
N ASP A 93 -0.78 0.95 -17.12
CA ASP A 93 -2.08 0.93 -17.77
C ASP A 93 -2.79 2.29 -17.67
N TYR A 94 -3.73 2.54 -18.61
CA TYR A 94 -4.66 3.65 -18.53
C TYR A 94 -6.09 3.15 -18.49
N ILE A 95 -6.82 3.49 -17.44
CA ILE A 95 -8.22 3.08 -17.26
C ILE A 95 -9.14 4.22 -17.68
N SER A 96 -9.69 4.11 -18.89
CA SER A 96 -10.55 5.14 -19.47
C SER A 96 -11.86 5.36 -18.70
N SER A 97 -12.41 4.31 -18.07
CA SER A 97 -13.69 4.39 -17.36
C SER A 97 -13.68 5.31 -16.15
N ASN A 98 -12.53 5.48 -15.50
CA ASN A 98 -12.35 6.36 -14.33
C ASN A 98 -11.22 7.39 -14.52
N THR A 99 -10.74 7.58 -15.74
CA THR A 99 -9.68 8.54 -16.09
C THR A 99 -8.46 8.43 -15.18
N THR A 100 -7.99 7.20 -14.98
CA THR A 100 -6.88 6.91 -14.06
C THR A 100 -5.70 6.33 -14.84
N ILE A 101 -4.51 6.88 -14.59
CA ILE A 101 -3.24 6.30 -15.01
C ILE A 101 -2.72 5.42 -13.86
N ARG A 102 -2.37 4.18 -14.18
CA ARG A 102 -1.57 3.31 -13.31
C ARG A 102 -0.12 3.37 -13.73
N TYR A 103 0.75 3.59 -12.79
CA TYR A 103 2.18 3.75 -13.05
C TYR A 103 3.02 3.12 -11.94
N SER A 104 4.31 3.01 -12.20
CA SER A 104 5.31 2.54 -11.24
C SER A 104 6.63 3.25 -11.43
N LYS A 105 7.49 3.18 -10.42
CA LYS A 105 8.84 3.74 -10.41
C LYS A 105 8.87 5.23 -10.74
N PRO A 106 8.18 6.08 -9.97
CA PRO A 106 8.31 7.52 -10.15
C PRO A 106 9.73 7.97 -9.80
N ILE A 107 10.34 8.73 -10.70
CA ILE A 107 11.71 9.24 -10.59
C ILE A 107 11.74 10.73 -10.88
N THR A 108 12.62 11.45 -10.23
CA THR A 108 12.86 12.87 -10.47
C THR A 108 14.32 13.13 -10.85
N LYS A 109 14.58 14.24 -11.58
CA LYS A 109 15.94 14.64 -11.95
C LYS A 109 16.77 14.94 -10.70
N ASN A 110 17.95 14.34 -10.62
CA ASN A 110 18.90 14.58 -9.55
C ASN A 110 20.02 15.50 -10.03
N ASN A 111 19.79 16.80 -9.95
CA ASN A 111 20.75 17.81 -10.36
C ASN A 111 22.04 17.79 -9.53
N ALA A 112 21.99 17.38 -8.27
CA ALA A 112 23.17 17.28 -7.43
C ALA A 112 24.16 16.22 -7.93
N ASN A 113 23.66 15.07 -8.38
CA ASN A 113 24.49 14.03 -8.98
C ASN A 113 25.09 14.46 -10.32
N ALA A 114 24.34 15.21 -11.14
CA ALA A 114 24.84 15.75 -12.40
C ALA A 114 26.00 16.74 -12.18
N ILE A 115 25.88 17.61 -11.19
CA ILE A 115 26.94 18.56 -10.82
C ILE A 115 28.16 17.83 -10.22
N ALA A 116 27.93 16.86 -9.34
CA ALA A 116 29.00 16.14 -8.67
C ALA A 116 29.86 15.29 -9.63
N LYS A 117 29.28 14.76 -10.70
CA LYS A 117 29.99 13.94 -11.69
C LYS A 117 30.57 14.74 -12.85
N GLY A 118 29.97 15.88 -13.19
CA GLY A 118 30.48 16.78 -14.23
C GLY A 118 30.56 16.17 -15.65
N ASP A 119 29.83 15.06 -15.88
CA ASP A 119 29.86 14.29 -17.14
C ASP A 119 28.80 14.72 -18.14
N GLY A 120 27.99 15.72 -17.83
CA GLY A 120 26.91 16.23 -18.67
C GLY A 120 25.67 15.32 -18.73
N ASN A 121 25.65 14.20 -17.99
CA ASN A 121 24.53 13.26 -18.00
C ASN A 121 23.42 13.71 -17.04
N THR A 122 22.17 13.36 -17.38
CA THR A 122 21.03 13.57 -16.50
C THR A 122 20.84 12.32 -15.61
N TYR A 123 20.86 12.53 -14.32
CA TYR A 123 20.62 11.49 -13.33
C TYR A 123 19.21 11.60 -12.77
N TYR A 124 18.63 10.46 -12.43
CA TYR A 124 17.31 10.34 -11.82
C TYR A 124 17.42 9.57 -10.52
N THR A 125 16.55 9.90 -9.57
CA THR A 125 16.38 9.19 -8.31
C THR A 125 14.91 8.89 -8.08
N ASP A 126 14.62 7.82 -7.35
CA ASP A 126 13.27 7.49 -6.94
C ASP A 126 12.66 8.64 -6.16
N THR A 127 11.37 8.85 -6.33
CA THR A 127 10.63 9.90 -5.65
C THR A 127 9.25 9.42 -5.26
N THR A 128 8.78 9.92 -4.14
CA THR A 128 7.38 9.83 -3.72
C THR A 128 6.64 11.16 -3.95
N THR A 129 7.31 12.15 -4.54
CA THR A 129 6.72 13.45 -4.84
C THR A 129 5.66 13.29 -5.92
N THR A 130 4.52 13.95 -5.71
CA THR A 130 3.38 13.92 -6.63
C THR A 130 3.60 14.85 -7.82
N TRP A 131 2.97 14.54 -8.96
CA TRP A 131 2.85 15.49 -10.06
C TRP A 131 2.10 16.76 -9.62
N THR A 132 2.44 17.88 -10.24
CA THR A 132 1.76 19.14 -9.94
C THR A 132 0.32 19.10 -10.46
N ALA A 133 -0.62 19.61 -9.69
CA ALA A 133 -2.01 19.72 -10.10
C ALA A 133 -2.13 20.52 -11.41
N SER A 134 -2.97 20.05 -12.32
CA SER A 134 -3.23 20.67 -13.64
C SER A 134 -2.04 20.66 -14.61
N GLU A 135 -0.93 19.97 -14.29
CA GLU A 135 0.16 19.80 -15.27
C GLU A 135 -0.21 18.78 -16.34
N THR A 136 0.42 18.91 -17.49
CA THR A 136 0.28 17.93 -18.58
C THR A 136 1.32 16.83 -18.43
N ILE A 137 0.87 15.59 -18.39
CA ILE A 137 1.70 14.39 -18.48
C ILE A 137 1.77 13.98 -19.94
N THR A 138 2.96 13.68 -20.44
CA THR A 138 3.21 13.28 -21.83
C THR A 138 3.89 11.92 -21.88
N GLY A 139 3.36 11.01 -22.71
CA GLY A 139 4.02 9.75 -23.05
C GLY A 139 5.17 10.01 -23.99
N LEU A 140 6.38 9.62 -23.62
CA LEU A 140 7.59 9.95 -24.40
C LEU A 140 7.70 9.16 -25.71
N THR A 141 7.00 8.03 -25.82
CA THR A 141 7.00 7.18 -27.02
C THR A 141 5.76 7.42 -27.87
N SER A 142 4.59 7.44 -27.26
CA SER A 142 3.30 7.58 -27.96
C SER A 142 2.97 9.03 -28.34
N GLY A 143 3.53 10.01 -27.61
CA GLY A 143 3.12 11.40 -27.70
C GLY A 143 1.73 11.68 -27.10
N ALA A 144 1.11 10.70 -26.48
CA ALA A 144 -0.17 10.87 -25.80
C ALA A 144 -0.03 11.82 -24.62
N THR A 145 -1.07 12.60 -24.37
CA THR A 145 -1.09 13.58 -23.28
C THR A 145 -2.31 13.41 -22.40
N ALA A 146 -2.17 13.73 -21.12
CA ALA A 146 -3.27 13.84 -20.18
C ALA A 146 -2.96 14.91 -19.14
N THR A 147 -3.98 15.55 -18.58
CA THR A 147 -3.80 16.58 -17.56
C THR A 147 -4.05 15.99 -16.18
N VAL A 148 -3.11 16.20 -15.26
CA VAL A 148 -3.29 15.82 -13.84
C VAL A 148 -4.52 16.51 -13.27
N HIS A 149 -5.37 15.78 -12.59
CA HIS A 149 -6.59 16.33 -12.02
C HIS A 149 -6.25 17.42 -10.99
N SER A 150 -7.06 18.49 -10.93
CA SER A 150 -6.82 19.63 -10.04
C SER A 150 -6.90 19.27 -8.55
N SER A 151 -7.74 18.30 -8.20
CA SER A 151 -7.73 17.70 -6.86
C SER A 151 -6.74 16.55 -6.87
N THR A 152 -5.54 16.79 -6.39
CA THR A 152 -4.48 15.78 -6.29
C THR A 152 -4.98 14.49 -5.66
N SER A 153 -5.25 13.49 -6.46
CA SER A 153 -5.44 12.13 -5.97
C SER A 153 -4.40 11.21 -6.59
N GLN A 154 -3.20 11.34 -6.10
CA GLN A 154 -2.18 10.32 -6.25
C GLN A 154 -2.33 9.33 -5.10
N THR A 155 -2.36 8.06 -5.42
CA THR A 155 -2.23 6.99 -4.44
C THR A 155 -0.98 6.18 -4.79
N LEU A 156 -0.01 6.15 -3.89
CA LEU A 156 1.16 5.31 -4.05
C LEU A 156 0.78 3.85 -3.83
N GLY A 157 1.17 3.00 -4.76
CA GLY A 157 0.97 1.56 -4.66
C GLY A 157 2.07 0.88 -3.83
N ASP A 158 1.84 -0.37 -3.51
CA ASP A 158 2.77 -1.19 -2.72
C ASP A 158 4.16 -1.28 -3.35
N ILE A 159 4.25 -1.25 -4.69
CA ILE A 159 5.53 -1.31 -5.42
C ILE A 159 6.43 -0.12 -5.10
N ASP A 160 5.86 1.07 -5.06
CA ASP A 160 6.61 2.32 -4.92
C ASP A 160 6.79 2.71 -3.44
N ASN A 161 5.92 2.23 -2.58
CA ASN A 161 6.05 2.36 -1.13
C ASN A 161 7.10 1.41 -0.53
N HIS A 162 7.50 0.37 -1.25
CA HIS A 162 8.42 -0.67 -0.77
C HIS A 162 7.95 -1.45 0.47
N TYR A 163 6.68 -1.37 0.81
CA TYR A 163 6.06 -2.15 1.89
C TYR A 163 4.65 -2.57 1.51
N ILE A 164 4.21 -3.67 2.09
CA ILE A 164 2.85 -4.19 1.96
C ILE A 164 2.21 -4.11 3.32
N SER A 165 1.12 -3.34 3.44
CA SER A 165 0.36 -3.31 4.68
C SER A 165 -0.49 -4.58 4.81
N LEU A 166 -0.44 -5.20 5.97
CA LEU A 166 -1.28 -6.31 6.36
C LEU A 166 -2.28 -5.85 7.42
N ASP A 167 -3.31 -6.66 7.65
CA ASP A 167 -4.26 -6.43 8.71
C ASP A 167 -3.57 -6.59 10.09
N GLU A 168 -3.99 -5.81 11.07
CA GLU A 168 -3.43 -5.82 12.43
C GLU A 168 -3.65 -7.17 13.16
N SER A 169 -4.54 -8.01 12.65
CA SER A 169 -4.76 -9.36 13.17
C SER A 169 -3.61 -10.33 12.93
N TYR A 170 -2.66 -9.99 12.03
CA TYR A 170 -1.49 -10.82 11.75
C TYR A 170 -0.33 -10.47 12.66
N ILE A 171 0.07 -11.40 13.51
CA ILE A 171 1.17 -11.22 14.47
C ILE A 171 2.54 -11.28 13.79
N GLY A 172 2.68 -12.03 12.70
CA GLY A 172 3.94 -12.14 11.99
C GLY A 172 3.84 -12.86 10.66
N ILE A 173 4.88 -12.74 9.87
CA ILE A 173 5.03 -13.39 8.57
C ILE A 173 6.10 -14.45 8.69
N THR A 174 5.75 -15.70 8.45
CA THR A 174 6.70 -16.84 8.46
C THR A 174 7.37 -17.08 7.11
N GLY A 175 6.75 -16.62 6.02
CA GLY A 175 7.31 -16.72 4.68
C GLY A 175 6.49 -15.98 3.65
N VAL A 176 7.12 -15.61 2.54
CA VAL A 176 6.49 -14.97 1.38
C VAL A 176 6.70 -15.85 0.15
N ILE A 177 5.60 -16.18 -0.51
CA ILE A 177 5.62 -16.96 -1.76
C ILE A 177 5.22 -16.01 -2.89
N PRO A 178 6.14 -15.60 -3.78
CA PRO A 178 5.79 -14.77 -4.92
C PRO A 178 4.93 -15.57 -5.92
N LEU A 179 3.73 -15.08 -6.21
CA LEU A 179 2.87 -15.59 -7.25
C LEU A 179 3.17 -14.81 -8.54
N THR A 180 3.81 -15.44 -9.52
CA THR A 180 4.03 -14.84 -10.83
C THR A 180 2.79 -15.02 -11.71
N GLU A 181 2.50 -14.04 -12.57
CA GLU A 181 1.31 -14.05 -13.44
C GLU A 181 1.25 -15.28 -14.38
N ASN A 182 2.38 -15.91 -14.65
CA ASN A 182 2.46 -17.13 -15.48
C ASN A 182 1.84 -18.37 -14.82
N LEU A 183 1.36 -18.29 -13.60
CA LEU A 183 0.60 -19.35 -12.92
C LEU A 183 -0.82 -19.53 -13.47
N SER A 184 -1.31 -18.60 -14.29
CA SER A 184 -2.60 -18.74 -14.96
C SER A 184 -2.56 -19.62 -16.22
N GLY A 185 -1.38 -19.96 -16.71
CA GLY A 185 -1.19 -20.90 -17.82
C GLY A 185 -1.25 -22.34 -17.33
N SER A 186 -2.00 -23.18 -18.00
CA SER A 186 -2.30 -24.59 -17.69
C SER A 186 -1.11 -25.55 -17.50
N THR A 187 0.10 -25.05 -17.44
CA THR A 187 1.34 -25.87 -17.40
C THR A 187 1.96 -26.00 -16.02
N ASN A 188 1.44 -25.31 -14.98
CA ASN A 188 2.13 -25.25 -13.69
C ASN A 188 1.41 -25.92 -12.51
N MET A 189 0.48 -26.82 -12.79
CA MET A 189 -0.22 -27.58 -11.74
C MET A 189 0.73 -28.49 -10.92
N PHE A 190 1.96 -28.67 -11.37
CA PHE A 190 3.02 -29.46 -10.72
C PHE A 190 4.27 -28.64 -10.37
N SER A 191 4.17 -27.32 -10.32
CA SER A 191 5.27 -26.49 -9.83
C SER A 191 5.52 -26.79 -8.36
N VAL A 192 6.79 -27.02 -8.01
CA VAL A 192 7.25 -27.37 -6.65
C VAL A 192 6.79 -26.34 -5.59
N ASN A 193 6.43 -25.13 -6.00
CA ASN A 193 5.94 -24.05 -5.12
C ASN A 193 4.54 -24.29 -4.53
N TYR A 194 3.83 -25.33 -4.95
CA TYR A 194 2.52 -25.72 -4.40
C TYR A 194 2.57 -26.88 -3.42
N GLN A 195 3.76 -27.41 -3.13
CA GLN A 195 3.91 -28.64 -2.31
C GLN A 195 4.33 -28.40 -0.86
N TYR A 196 4.32 -27.14 -0.38
CA TYR A 196 4.68 -26.82 1.00
C TYR A 196 3.60 -26.00 1.68
#